data_026fd0b07238f9fed88719ade733e9ce
#
_entry.id   026fd0b07238f9fed88719ade733e9ce
#
_cell.length_a   1.000
_cell.length_b   1.000
_cell.length_c   1.000
_cell.angle_alpha   90.00
_cell.angle_beta   90.00
_cell.angle_gamma   90.00
#
_symmetry.space_group_name_H-M   'P 1'
#
loop_
_entity.id
_entity.type
_entity.pdbx_description
1 polymer ?
#
loop_
_entity_poly.entity_id
_entity_poly.type
_entity_poly.pdbx_seq_one_letter_code
_entity_poly.pdbx_strand_id
1 'polypeptide(L)'
;MADGNPTVLLDNLMFPEDPRWRGDKLWFSDVFAKEVITVDLQGNRQTVTEVPNQPSGLGWSKDGKLLIVSMTDRKLMILEEDGLSVAADMSSAATFHCNDMVVDKRGRAYVGNFGGPVGDDGAPPIAANLILVDSDYKVSVAARGLQFPNGVVVTPDGKTLIVAETFGDCLTAFDINEEGSLSGRRVWAALDSHPDGICIDVEGHIWVATIGEQGSVLRVKEGGEIVDRIDIDDWTPYACTLGGPDLKTLFILESKTSEPEMMDGRNNGRITIIDVDVPGAGYP
;
A
#
# COMPACT_ATOMS: atom_id res chain seq x y z
N MET A 1 6.72 -21.68 -3.51
CA MET A 1 6.34 -21.62 -2.06
C MET A 1 7.43 -20.84 -1.35
N ALA A 2 7.08 -20.14 -0.28
CA ALA A 2 8.09 -19.46 0.54
C ALA A 2 8.96 -20.52 1.27
N ASP A 3 10.26 -20.34 1.25
CA ASP A 3 11.20 -21.26 1.92
C ASP A 3 11.63 -20.71 3.29
N GLY A 4 11.15 -21.33 4.37
CA GLY A 4 11.54 -20.98 5.74
C GLY A 4 10.59 -20.00 6.46
N ASN A 5 11.04 -19.43 7.56
CA ASN A 5 10.33 -18.39 8.31
C ASN A 5 10.87 -16.99 7.95
N PRO A 6 10.04 -15.96 7.96
CA PRO A 6 10.50 -14.59 7.76
C PRO A 6 11.59 -14.19 8.75
N THR A 7 12.58 -13.42 8.29
CA THR A 7 13.67 -12.89 9.13
C THR A 7 13.59 -11.39 9.23
N VAL A 8 13.91 -10.82 10.39
CA VAL A 8 13.86 -9.37 10.62
C VAL A 8 14.96 -8.68 9.81
N LEU A 9 14.56 -7.76 8.91
CA LEU A 9 15.47 -6.86 8.20
C LEU A 9 15.68 -5.55 8.96
N LEU A 10 14.59 -4.99 9.49
CA LEU A 10 14.60 -3.71 10.20
C LEU A 10 13.55 -3.74 11.32
N ASP A 11 13.93 -3.24 12.47
CA ASP A 11 13.05 -3.02 13.64
C ASP A 11 13.07 -1.54 14.08
N ASN A 12 12.52 -1.25 15.23
CA ASN A 12 12.45 0.10 15.79
C ASN A 12 11.67 1.09 14.92
N LEU A 13 10.55 0.64 14.38
CA LEU A 13 9.57 1.42 13.64
C LEU A 13 8.30 1.64 14.46
N MET A 14 7.49 2.63 14.09
CA MET A 14 6.18 2.83 14.70
C MET A 14 5.09 2.06 13.94
N PHE A 15 4.87 2.41 12.68
CA PHE A 15 3.86 1.79 11.82
C PHE A 15 4.30 1.88 10.35
N PRO A 16 5.11 0.90 9.89
CA PRO A 16 5.61 0.89 8.52
C PRO A 16 4.51 0.48 7.54
N GLU A 17 4.37 1.24 6.44
CA GLU A 17 3.32 1.11 5.43
C GLU A 17 3.79 1.44 4.02
N ASP A 18 2.96 1.07 3.04
CA ASP A 18 3.05 1.37 1.61
C ASP A 18 4.46 1.17 1.02
N PRO A 19 4.99 -0.06 1.09
CA PRO A 19 6.35 -0.35 0.65
C PRO A 19 6.48 -0.31 -0.87
N ARG A 20 7.63 0.20 -1.35
CA ARG A 20 8.01 0.19 -2.77
C ARG A 20 9.47 -0.19 -2.92
N TRP A 21 9.75 -1.19 -3.75
CA TRP A 21 11.13 -1.50 -4.12
C TRP A 21 11.57 -0.65 -5.31
N ARG A 22 12.60 0.16 -5.14
CA ARG A 22 13.16 0.97 -6.23
C ARG A 22 14.68 1.08 -6.14
N GLY A 23 15.33 0.78 -7.26
CA GLY A 23 16.79 0.73 -7.32
C GLY A 23 17.31 -0.48 -6.52
N ASP A 24 17.97 -0.21 -5.43
CA ASP A 24 18.56 -1.21 -4.53
C ASP A 24 18.01 -1.09 -3.09
N LYS A 25 16.88 -0.39 -2.91
CA LYS A 25 16.30 -0.08 -1.60
C LYS A 25 14.79 -0.29 -1.56
N LEU A 26 14.33 -0.68 -0.38
CA LEU A 26 12.94 -0.57 0.00
C LEU A 26 12.67 0.87 0.46
N TRP A 27 11.63 1.49 -0.08
CA TRP A 27 11.06 2.75 0.34
C TRP A 27 9.76 2.46 1.07
N PHE A 28 9.49 3.13 2.18
CA PHE A 28 8.27 2.95 2.93
C PHE A 28 7.95 4.18 3.78
N SER A 29 6.70 4.30 4.19
CA SER A 29 6.22 5.31 5.13
C SER A 29 6.21 4.72 6.53
N ASP A 30 6.83 5.39 7.51
CA ASP A 30 6.57 5.13 8.93
C ASP A 30 5.56 6.17 9.41
N VAL A 31 4.27 5.79 9.33
CA VAL A 31 3.11 6.68 9.40
C VAL A 31 3.12 7.54 10.67
N PHE A 32 3.24 6.92 11.84
CA PHE A 32 3.18 7.64 13.11
C PHE A 32 4.51 8.27 13.50
N ALA A 33 5.63 7.79 12.95
CA ALA A 33 6.90 8.49 13.03
C ALA A 33 6.95 9.71 12.11
N LYS A 34 6.00 9.81 11.14
CA LYS A 34 5.89 10.89 10.16
C LYS A 34 7.09 10.98 9.22
N GLU A 35 7.72 9.85 8.95
CA GLU A 35 8.93 9.76 8.14
C GLU A 35 8.68 8.91 6.89
N VAL A 36 9.28 9.31 5.77
CA VAL A 36 9.52 8.42 4.63
C VAL A 36 10.96 7.92 4.75
N ILE A 37 11.13 6.60 4.69
CA ILE A 37 12.39 5.93 4.99
C ILE A 37 12.79 5.05 3.81
N THR A 38 14.09 4.90 3.61
CA THR A 38 14.66 3.83 2.79
C THR A 38 15.49 2.88 3.63
N VAL A 39 15.51 1.60 3.25
CA VAL A 39 16.39 0.58 3.82
C VAL A 39 16.94 -0.32 2.71
N ASP A 40 18.22 -0.66 2.79
CA ASP A 40 18.83 -1.67 1.92
C ASP A 40 18.71 -3.10 2.51
N LEU A 41 19.13 -4.11 1.76
CA LEU A 41 19.10 -5.52 2.21
C LEU A 41 20.06 -5.82 3.37
N GLN A 42 20.93 -4.89 3.75
CA GLN A 42 21.82 -4.98 4.91
C GLN A 42 21.24 -4.31 6.15
N GLY A 43 20.00 -3.76 6.07
CA GLY A 43 19.35 -3.06 7.17
C GLY A 43 19.81 -1.61 7.39
N ASN A 44 20.59 -1.03 6.46
CA ASN A 44 21.01 0.36 6.56
C ASN A 44 19.84 1.28 6.19
N ARG A 45 19.24 1.92 7.20
CA ARG A 45 18.11 2.84 7.02
C ARG A 45 18.56 4.28 6.83
N GLN A 46 17.76 5.04 6.09
CA GLN A 46 17.91 6.48 5.92
C GLN A 46 16.54 7.16 5.87
N THR A 47 16.32 8.17 6.69
CA THR A 47 15.16 9.05 6.56
C THR A 47 15.34 9.93 5.32
N VAL A 48 14.36 9.91 4.43
CA VAL A 48 14.34 10.68 3.17
C VAL A 48 13.75 12.06 3.43
N THR A 49 12.58 12.10 4.09
CA THR A 49 11.87 13.34 4.42
C THR A 49 10.88 13.09 5.56
N GLU A 50 10.47 14.18 6.20
CA GLU A 50 9.37 14.18 7.17
C GLU A 50 8.08 14.71 6.53
N VAL A 51 6.94 14.09 6.89
CA VAL A 51 5.59 14.49 6.44
C VAL A 51 4.71 14.73 7.67
N PRO A 52 4.54 15.98 8.12
CA PRO A 52 3.91 16.31 9.41
C PRO A 52 2.50 15.75 9.58
N ASN A 53 1.74 15.59 8.47
CA ASN A 53 0.37 15.08 8.48
C ASN A 53 0.30 13.59 8.10
N GLN A 54 1.31 12.80 8.49
CA GLN A 54 1.41 11.36 8.31
C GLN A 54 1.56 10.94 6.83
N PRO A 55 2.73 10.40 6.44
CA PRO A 55 2.90 9.80 5.12
C PRO A 55 2.13 8.47 5.04
N SER A 56 1.60 8.14 3.87
CA SER A 56 1.09 6.83 3.50
C SER A 56 1.57 6.49 2.10
N GLY A 57 0.69 6.40 1.10
CA GLY A 57 0.97 6.02 -0.27
C GLY A 57 2.22 6.66 -0.87
N LEU A 58 3.10 5.83 -1.44
CA LEU A 58 4.32 6.25 -2.12
C LEU A 58 4.26 5.90 -3.61
N GLY A 59 4.89 6.75 -4.43
CA GLY A 59 5.05 6.50 -5.85
C GLY A 59 5.98 7.52 -6.50
N TRP A 60 6.09 7.49 -7.82
CA TRP A 60 6.95 8.43 -8.52
C TRP A 60 6.23 9.07 -9.69
N SER A 61 6.39 10.37 -9.80
CA SER A 61 5.93 11.14 -10.95
C SER A 61 6.62 10.69 -12.24
N LYS A 62 6.10 11.11 -13.37
CA LYS A 62 6.63 10.75 -14.69
C LYS A 62 8.10 11.18 -14.90
N ASP A 63 8.52 12.24 -14.24
CA ASP A 63 9.90 12.75 -14.22
C ASP A 63 10.75 12.20 -13.06
N GLY A 64 10.23 11.19 -12.34
CA GLY A 64 10.97 10.43 -11.35
C GLY A 64 11.06 11.05 -9.97
N LYS A 65 10.29 12.10 -9.68
CA LYS A 65 10.21 12.71 -8.35
C LYS A 65 9.31 11.88 -7.43
N LEU A 66 9.67 11.77 -6.17
CA LEU A 66 8.88 11.05 -5.18
C LEU A 66 7.56 11.77 -4.92
N LEU A 67 6.46 11.03 -5.03
CA LEU A 67 5.11 11.43 -4.64
C LEU A 67 4.76 10.74 -3.33
N ILE A 68 4.14 11.48 -2.41
CA ILE A 68 3.78 10.99 -1.07
C ILE A 68 2.37 11.43 -0.74
N VAL A 69 1.53 10.51 -0.34
CA VAL A 69 0.23 10.84 0.25
C VAL A 69 0.45 11.40 1.65
N SER A 70 -0.02 12.62 1.89
CA SER A 70 -0.15 13.23 3.20
C SER A 70 -1.58 12.97 3.70
N MET A 71 -1.73 12.03 4.66
CA MET A 71 -3.00 11.38 4.98
C MET A 71 -4.05 12.34 5.53
N THR A 72 -3.73 12.99 6.66
CA THR A 72 -4.74 13.68 7.48
C THR A 72 -5.20 14.99 6.87
N ASP A 73 -4.36 15.66 6.10
CA ASP A 73 -4.70 16.89 5.36
C ASP A 73 -5.08 16.61 3.89
N ARG A 74 -5.09 15.33 3.47
CA ARG A 74 -5.60 14.84 2.18
C ARG A 74 -4.92 15.49 0.97
N LYS A 75 -3.58 15.52 0.99
CA LYS A 75 -2.77 16.10 -0.07
C LYS A 75 -1.86 15.05 -0.72
N LEU A 76 -1.61 15.22 -2.00
CA LEU A 76 -0.49 14.58 -2.66
C LEU A 76 0.68 15.54 -2.62
N MET A 77 1.76 15.12 -1.97
CA MET A 77 3.00 15.88 -1.88
C MET A 77 3.98 15.41 -2.95
N ILE A 78 4.88 16.28 -3.35
CA ILE A 78 6.01 15.97 -4.22
C ILE A 78 7.30 16.44 -3.56
N LEU A 79 8.33 15.58 -3.58
CA LEU A 79 9.64 15.91 -3.05
C LEU A 79 10.47 16.58 -4.15
N GLU A 80 10.77 17.85 -3.94
CA GLU A 80 11.60 18.70 -4.78
C GLU A 80 13.02 18.84 -4.19
N GLU A 81 13.93 19.50 -4.90
CA GLU A 81 15.30 19.74 -4.40
C GLU A 81 15.31 20.63 -3.15
N ASP A 82 14.38 21.55 -3.03
CA ASP A 82 14.21 22.47 -1.92
C ASP A 82 13.27 21.97 -0.81
N GLY A 83 12.76 20.75 -0.92
CA GLY A 83 11.91 20.09 0.06
C GLY A 83 10.54 19.65 -0.46
N LEU A 84 9.64 19.34 0.47
CA LEU A 84 8.28 18.91 0.16
C LEU A 84 7.39 20.09 -0.28
N SER A 85 6.68 19.91 -1.38
CA SER A 85 5.63 20.83 -1.85
C SER A 85 4.32 20.10 -2.14
N VAL A 86 3.21 20.85 -2.21
CA VAL A 86 1.90 20.28 -2.53
C VAL A 86 1.78 20.14 -4.05
N ALA A 87 1.63 18.90 -4.54
CA ALA A 87 1.34 18.62 -5.95
C ALA A 87 -0.17 18.72 -6.24
N ALA A 88 -1.01 18.16 -5.35
CA ALA A 88 -2.46 18.21 -5.48
C ALA A 88 -3.18 18.26 -4.13
N ASP A 89 -4.32 18.95 -4.07
CA ASP A 89 -5.24 18.93 -2.92
C ASP A 89 -6.41 17.99 -3.26
N MET A 90 -6.47 16.85 -2.56
CA MET A 90 -7.47 15.81 -2.77
C MET A 90 -8.70 15.96 -1.87
N SER A 91 -8.78 17.00 -1.04
CA SER A 91 -9.82 17.17 -0.01
C SER A 91 -11.25 17.25 -0.57
N SER A 92 -11.40 17.66 -1.81
CA SER A 92 -12.71 17.69 -2.50
C SER A 92 -13.19 16.33 -3.01
N ALA A 93 -12.29 15.35 -3.14
CA ALA A 93 -12.56 14.00 -3.66
C ALA A 93 -12.50 12.94 -2.56
N ALA A 94 -11.62 13.11 -1.57
CA ALA A 94 -11.49 12.23 -0.42
C ALA A 94 -12.60 12.49 0.61
N THR A 95 -13.28 11.42 1.03
CA THR A 95 -14.33 11.52 2.05
C THR A 95 -13.75 11.63 3.46
N PHE A 96 -12.54 11.05 3.69
CA PHE A 96 -11.81 11.14 4.95
C PHE A 96 -10.29 11.10 4.68
N HIS A 97 -9.46 10.64 5.63
CA HIS A 97 -8.01 10.53 5.47
C HIS A 97 -7.66 9.72 4.23
N CYS A 98 -6.70 10.21 3.45
CA CYS A 98 -6.16 9.45 2.32
C CYS A 98 -5.29 8.29 2.83
N ASN A 99 -5.07 7.28 1.98
CA ASN A 99 -4.36 6.06 2.31
C ASN A 99 -3.36 5.67 1.21
N ASP A 100 -3.29 4.39 0.90
CA ASP A 100 -2.40 3.83 -0.10
C ASP A 100 -2.57 4.43 -1.48
N MET A 101 -1.52 4.34 -2.27
CA MET A 101 -1.47 4.89 -3.61
C MET A 101 -0.71 3.98 -4.56
N VAL A 102 -1.15 3.88 -5.80
CA VAL A 102 -0.32 3.41 -6.90
C VAL A 102 -0.18 4.50 -7.96
N VAL A 103 1.02 4.65 -8.53
CA VAL A 103 1.25 5.54 -9.67
C VAL A 103 1.50 4.69 -10.91
N ASP A 104 0.69 4.83 -11.95
CA ASP A 104 0.84 4.07 -13.17
C ASP A 104 1.99 4.57 -14.06
N LYS A 105 2.32 3.80 -15.11
CA LYS A 105 3.40 4.14 -16.07
C LYS A 105 3.19 5.46 -16.83
N ARG A 106 1.99 6.03 -16.76
CA ARG A 106 1.66 7.34 -17.35
C ARG A 106 1.78 8.49 -16.34
N GLY A 107 2.16 8.18 -15.09
CA GLY A 107 2.31 9.15 -14.00
C GLY A 107 0.98 9.54 -13.36
N ARG A 108 -0.06 8.70 -13.47
CA ARG A 108 -1.36 8.92 -12.84
C ARG A 108 -1.39 8.17 -11.51
N ALA A 109 -1.77 8.88 -10.45
CA ALA A 109 -1.90 8.32 -9.11
C ALA A 109 -3.36 7.92 -8.82
N TYR A 110 -3.56 6.69 -8.34
CA TYR A 110 -4.83 6.23 -7.78
C TYR A 110 -4.66 6.12 -6.27
N VAL A 111 -5.47 6.88 -5.52
CA VAL A 111 -5.32 7.05 -4.08
C VAL A 111 -6.59 6.60 -3.36
N GLY A 112 -6.44 5.68 -2.40
CA GLY A 112 -7.51 5.28 -1.50
C GLY A 112 -7.80 6.30 -0.40
N ASN A 113 -8.88 6.10 0.33
CA ASN A 113 -9.15 6.82 1.58
C ASN A 113 -10.05 5.99 2.50
N PHE A 114 -10.07 6.33 3.79
CA PHE A 114 -10.77 5.56 4.83
C PHE A 114 -12.30 5.60 4.72
N GLY A 115 -12.87 6.52 3.95
CA GLY A 115 -14.32 6.71 3.90
C GLY A 115 -14.82 7.59 5.05
N GLY A 116 -14.55 7.22 6.27
CA GLY A 116 -14.88 7.92 7.52
C GLY A 116 -13.93 7.57 8.65
N PRO A 117 -14.18 8.05 9.86
CA PRO A 117 -13.44 7.63 11.05
C PRO A 117 -13.48 6.11 11.21
N VAL A 118 -12.34 5.53 11.52
CA VAL A 118 -12.21 4.12 11.90
C VAL A 118 -12.20 4.05 13.40
N GLY A 119 -13.12 3.30 14.00
CA GLY A 119 -13.22 3.14 15.43
C GLY A 119 -14.13 1.98 15.79
N ASP A 120 -14.07 1.58 17.04
CA ASP A 120 -14.75 0.38 17.58
C ASP A 120 -16.18 0.68 18.10
N ASP A 121 -16.86 1.68 17.54
CA ASP A 121 -18.21 2.09 17.95
C ASP A 121 -19.33 1.22 17.33
N GLY A 122 -18.96 0.20 16.55
CA GLY A 122 -19.89 -0.71 15.87
C GLY A 122 -20.69 -0.05 14.73
N ALA A 123 -20.33 1.15 14.32
CA ALA A 123 -20.94 1.78 13.15
C ALA A 123 -20.48 1.08 11.86
N PRO A 124 -21.39 0.94 10.86
CA PRO A 124 -20.99 0.36 9.58
C PRO A 124 -19.94 1.25 8.89
N PRO A 125 -18.99 0.65 8.15
CA PRO A 125 -18.00 1.40 7.40
C PRO A 125 -18.63 2.41 6.43
N ILE A 126 -18.09 3.61 6.38
CA ILE A 126 -18.53 4.65 5.43
C ILE A 126 -17.85 4.40 4.10
N ALA A 127 -18.66 4.27 3.05
CA ALA A 127 -18.13 4.03 1.70
C ALA A 127 -17.21 5.17 1.23
N ALA A 128 -16.07 4.78 0.69
CA ALA A 128 -15.01 5.65 0.23
C ALA A 128 -15.01 5.85 -1.29
N ASN A 129 -14.27 6.86 -1.74
CA ASN A 129 -13.92 7.06 -3.13
C ASN A 129 -12.51 6.51 -3.40
N LEU A 130 -12.25 6.03 -4.61
CA LEU A 130 -10.91 5.95 -5.16
C LEU A 130 -10.66 7.21 -5.97
N ILE A 131 -9.55 7.89 -5.70
CA ILE A 131 -9.21 9.19 -6.27
C ILE A 131 -8.24 8.99 -7.41
N LEU A 132 -8.44 9.68 -8.52
CA LEU A 132 -7.46 9.81 -9.60
C LEU A 132 -6.83 11.21 -9.54
N VAL A 133 -5.52 11.26 -9.46
CA VAL A 133 -4.71 12.43 -9.73
C VAL A 133 -3.97 12.19 -11.04
N ASP A 134 -4.29 12.95 -12.07
CA ASP A 134 -3.68 12.78 -13.40
C ASP A 134 -2.23 13.30 -13.43
N SER A 135 -1.54 13.10 -14.56
CA SER A 135 -0.14 13.52 -14.71
C SER A 135 0.06 15.05 -14.71
N ASP A 136 -1.00 15.82 -14.80
CA ASP A 136 -1.02 17.28 -14.66
C ASP A 136 -1.50 17.71 -13.25
N TYR A 137 -1.57 16.76 -12.31
CA TYR A 137 -2.03 16.91 -10.92
C TYR A 137 -3.49 17.38 -10.77
N LYS A 138 -4.34 17.12 -11.74
CA LYS A 138 -5.78 17.37 -11.64
C LYS A 138 -6.45 16.21 -10.89
N VAL A 139 -7.27 16.57 -9.91
CA VAL A 139 -7.96 15.62 -9.05
C VAL A 139 -9.35 15.31 -9.57
N SER A 140 -9.71 14.04 -9.59
CA SER A 140 -11.05 13.55 -9.89
C SER A 140 -11.37 12.29 -9.11
N VAL A 141 -12.63 11.88 -9.07
CA VAL A 141 -13.05 10.62 -8.46
C VAL A 141 -13.04 9.53 -9.52
N ALA A 142 -12.17 8.51 -9.35
CA ALA A 142 -12.05 7.38 -10.28
C ALA A 142 -13.15 6.33 -10.05
N ALA A 143 -13.47 6.02 -8.78
CA ALA A 143 -14.55 5.11 -8.41
C ALA A 143 -15.18 5.54 -7.09
N ARG A 144 -16.40 5.06 -6.83
CA ARG A 144 -17.17 5.37 -5.61
C ARG A 144 -17.67 4.09 -4.96
N GLY A 145 -17.98 4.19 -3.67
CA GLY A 145 -18.65 3.10 -2.95
C GLY A 145 -17.76 1.90 -2.66
N LEU A 146 -16.46 2.14 -2.40
CA LEU A 146 -15.54 1.13 -1.93
C LEU A 146 -15.57 1.06 -0.39
N GLN A 147 -15.27 -0.12 0.15
CA GLN A 147 -15.27 -0.37 1.59
C GLN A 147 -13.85 -0.31 2.14
N PHE A 148 -13.36 0.92 2.43
CA PHE A 148 -11.99 1.17 2.87
C PHE A 148 -10.96 0.68 1.83
N PRO A 149 -10.85 1.37 0.67
CA PRO A 149 -9.82 1.06 -0.32
C PRO A 149 -8.42 1.27 0.27
N ASN A 150 -7.67 0.19 0.30
CA ASN A 150 -6.35 0.07 0.88
C ASN A 150 -5.31 -0.23 -0.21
N GLY A 151 -4.47 -1.24 -0.04
CA GLY A 151 -3.45 -1.60 -1.02
C GLY A 151 -3.99 -1.64 -2.45
N VAL A 152 -3.25 -1.04 -3.37
CA VAL A 152 -3.68 -0.90 -4.76
C VAL A 152 -2.51 -1.17 -5.72
N VAL A 153 -2.78 -1.92 -6.78
CA VAL A 153 -1.81 -2.24 -7.84
C VAL A 153 -2.41 -2.03 -9.23
N VAL A 154 -1.53 -1.79 -10.19
CA VAL A 154 -1.88 -1.80 -11.62
C VAL A 154 -1.16 -2.96 -12.27
N THR A 155 -1.85 -3.75 -13.09
CA THR A 155 -1.24 -4.85 -13.83
C THR A 155 -0.11 -4.37 -14.75
N PRO A 156 0.91 -5.19 -15.04
CA PRO A 156 2.08 -4.78 -15.83
C PRO A 156 1.76 -4.24 -17.23
N ASP A 157 0.63 -4.67 -17.81
CA ASP A 157 0.13 -4.16 -19.09
C ASP A 157 -0.61 -2.80 -18.99
N GLY A 158 -0.83 -2.32 -17.76
CA GLY A 158 -1.47 -1.04 -17.47
C GLY A 158 -2.98 -0.99 -17.72
N LYS A 159 -3.63 -2.15 -17.84
CA LYS A 159 -5.05 -2.23 -18.23
C LYS A 159 -6.02 -2.48 -17.09
N THR A 160 -5.53 -3.05 -15.98
CA THR A 160 -6.36 -3.40 -14.83
C THR A 160 -5.78 -2.78 -13.58
N LEU A 161 -6.65 -2.13 -12.79
CA LEU A 161 -6.35 -1.73 -11.42
C LEU A 161 -7.03 -2.72 -10.48
N ILE A 162 -6.29 -3.22 -9.49
CA ILE A 162 -6.81 -4.08 -8.44
C ILE A 162 -6.59 -3.36 -7.11
N VAL A 163 -7.64 -3.28 -6.30
CA VAL A 163 -7.63 -2.61 -4.99
C VAL A 163 -8.18 -3.54 -3.91
N ALA A 164 -7.51 -3.56 -2.77
CA ALA A 164 -8.01 -4.21 -1.57
C ALA A 164 -9.13 -3.36 -0.94
N GLU A 165 -10.28 -3.97 -0.66
CA GLU A 165 -11.35 -3.36 0.11
C GLU A 165 -11.34 -4.02 1.50
N THR A 166 -10.69 -3.38 2.49
CA THR A 166 -10.44 -3.96 3.83
C THR A 166 -11.73 -4.43 4.49
N PHE A 167 -12.75 -3.56 4.55
CA PHE A 167 -14.06 -3.91 5.13
C PHE A 167 -15.02 -4.56 4.13
N GLY A 168 -14.57 -4.78 2.90
CA GLY A 168 -15.31 -5.53 1.89
C GLY A 168 -14.88 -6.99 1.78
N ASP A 169 -13.82 -7.38 2.51
CA ASP A 169 -13.22 -8.73 2.48
C ASP A 169 -12.96 -9.22 1.06
N CYS A 170 -12.47 -8.34 0.19
CA CYS A 170 -12.25 -8.68 -1.20
C CYS A 170 -11.16 -7.83 -1.87
N LEU A 171 -10.68 -8.35 -2.98
CA LEU A 171 -9.96 -7.57 -3.99
C LEU A 171 -10.94 -7.21 -5.10
N THR A 172 -11.01 -5.94 -5.45
CA THR A 172 -11.86 -5.42 -6.52
C THR A 172 -11.03 -4.97 -7.71
N ALA A 173 -11.41 -5.40 -8.92
CA ALA A 173 -10.74 -4.99 -10.14
C ALA A 173 -11.58 -4.00 -10.95
N PHE A 174 -10.85 -3.14 -11.68
CA PHE A 174 -11.38 -2.18 -12.64
C PHE A 174 -10.56 -2.21 -13.93
N ASP A 175 -11.22 -1.97 -15.06
CA ASP A 175 -10.54 -1.70 -16.33
C ASP A 175 -10.11 -0.23 -16.37
N ILE A 176 -8.85 0.03 -16.75
CA ILE A 176 -8.28 1.36 -16.86
C ILE A 176 -8.41 1.83 -18.31
N ASN A 177 -9.13 2.92 -18.54
CA ASN A 177 -9.27 3.56 -19.85
C ASN A 177 -8.01 4.40 -20.20
N GLU A 178 -7.89 4.84 -21.45
CA GLU A 178 -6.72 5.61 -21.91
C GLU A 178 -6.48 6.86 -21.08
N GLU A 179 -7.55 7.56 -20.65
CA GLU A 179 -7.48 8.79 -19.85
C GLU A 179 -7.32 8.51 -18.33
N GLY A 180 -7.35 7.23 -17.91
CA GLY A 180 -7.22 6.82 -16.51
C GLY A 180 -8.54 6.65 -15.77
N SER A 181 -9.67 6.94 -16.41
CA SER A 181 -10.97 6.62 -15.81
C SER A 181 -11.16 5.11 -15.65
N LEU A 182 -11.88 4.70 -14.63
CA LEU A 182 -12.12 3.30 -14.30
C LEU A 182 -13.51 2.86 -14.74
N SER A 183 -13.60 1.61 -15.20
CA SER A 183 -14.85 0.96 -15.60
C SER A 183 -14.83 -0.52 -15.28
N GLY A 184 -15.89 -1.25 -15.55
CA GLY A 184 -15.91 -2.72 -15.43
C GLY A 184 -15.66 -3.24 -14.02
N ARG A 185 -16.13 -2.52 -12.95
CA ARG A 185 -15.97 -2.98 -11.55
C ARG A 185 -16.43 -4.41 -11.39
N ARG A 186 -15.56 -5.24 -10.82
CA ARG A 186 -15.83 -6.65 -10.52
C ARG A 186 -15.05 -7.11 -9.28
N VAL A 187 -15.59 -8.08 -8.55
CA VAL A 187 -14.81 -8.78 -7.52
C VAL A 187 -13.72 -9.59 -8.23
N TRP A 188 -12.46 -9.32 -7.93
CA TRP A 188 -11.31 -10.06 -8.44
C TRP A 188 -11.08 -11.33 -7.60
N ALA A 189 -11.17 -11.21 -6.27
CA ALA A 189 -11.16 -12.31 -5.32
C ALA A 189 -11.98 -11.94 -4.08
N ALA A 190 -12.83 -12.85 -3.61
CA ALA A 190 -13.38 -12.79 -2.25
C ALA A 190 -12.40 -13.44 -1.29
N LEU A 191 -12.25 -12.89 -0.10
CA LEU A 191 -11.34 -13.36 0.94
C LEU A 191 -12.12 -13.61 2.24
N ASP A 192 -11.58 -14.48 3.09
CA ASP A 192 -12.13 -14.75 4.43
C ASP A 192 -11.42 -13.94 5.54
N SER A 193 -10.76 -12.85 5.14
CA SER A 193 -9.96 -11.99 6.01
C SER A 193 -9.91 -10.56 5.46
N HIS A 194 -9.60 -9.60 6.31
CA HIS A 194 -9.50 -8.20 5.91
C HIS A 194 -8.20 -7.93 5.14
N PRO A 195 -8.24 -7.71 3.81
CA PRO A 195 -7.04 -7.39 3.03
C PRO A 195 -6.56 -5.97 3.32
N ASP A 196 -5.23 -5.79 3.33
CA ASP A 196 -4.57 -4.51 3.51
C ASP A 196 -3.61 -4.23 2.34
N GLY A 197 -2.32 -4.00 2.57
CA GLY A 197 -1.35 -3.75 1.51
C GLY A 197 -1.16 -4.96 0.59
N ILE A 198 -1.02 -4.71 -0.71
CA ILE A 198 -0.90 -5.75 -1.74
C ILE A 198 0.23 -5.48 -2.72
N CYS A 199 0.78 -6.54 -3.31
CA CYS A 199 1.67 -6.44 -4.47
C CYS A 199 1.41 -7.55 -5.50
N ILE A 200 1.88 -7.36 -6.74
CA ILE A 200 1.62 -8.28 -7.86
C ILE A 200 2.91 -8.97 -8.31
N ASP A 201 2.82 -10.27 -8.62
CA ASP A 201 3.93 -11.04 -9.20
C ASP A 201 3.83 -11.19 -10.73
N VAL A 202 4.86 -11.80 -11.34
CA VAL A 202 4.92 -11.98 -12.81
C VAL A 202 3.89 -12.97 -13.35
N GLU A 203 3.30 -13.82 -12.52
CA GLU A 203 2.21 -14.73 -12.88
C GLU A 203 0.84 -14.05 -12.79
N GLY A 204 0.80 -12.79 -12.32
CA GLY A 204 -0.42 -12.02 -12.13
C GLY A 204 -1.17 -12.38 -10.84
N HIS A 205 -0.52 -13.12 -9.92
CA HIS A 205 -1.11 -13.37 -8.60
C HIS A 205 -0.82 -12.20 -7.68
N ILE A 206 -1.70 -12.00 -6.71
CA ILE A 206 -1.59 -10.91 -5.73
C ILE A 206 -1.13 -11.49 -4.40
N TRP A 207 -0.03 -10.95 -3.86
CA TRP A 207 0.32 -11.10 -2.47
C TRP A 207 -0.46 -10.06 -1.65
N VAL A 208 -1.11 -10.54 -0.59
CA VAL A 208 -2.05 -9.75 0.23
C VAL A 208 -1.66 -9.89 1.69
N ALA A 209 -1.31 -8.79 2.34
CA ALA A 209 -1.25 -8.73 3.79
C ALA A 209 -2.69 -8.74 4.33
N THR A 210 -2.95 -9.56 5.35
CA THR A 210 -4.30 -9.69 5.91
C THR A 210 -4.30 -9.42 7.41
N ILE A 211 -5.25 -8.61 7.86
CA ILE A 211 -5.50 -8.30 9.27
C ILE A 211 -6.58 -9.23 9.82
N GLY A 212 -6.46 -9.65 11.07
CA GLY A 212 -7.43 -10.54 11.73
C GLY A 212 -6.84 -11.17 12.98
N GLU A 213 -7.52 -12.20 13.52
CA GLU A 213 -7.07 -12.92 14.72
C GLU A 213 -5.68 -13.57 14.54
N GLN A 214 -5.39 -14.00 13.32
CA GLN A 214 -4.06 -14.46 12.93
C GLN A 214 -3.67 -13.76 11.63
N GLY A 215 -2.69 -12.86 11.72
CA GLY A 215 -2.14 -12.16 10.55
C GLY A 215 -1.45 -13.15 9.60
N SER A 216 -1.64 -12.94 8.31
CA SER A 216 -0.95 -13.74 7.29
C SER A 216 -0.71 -12.94 6.02
N VAL A 217 0.24 -13.38 5.21
CA VAL A 217 0.42 -12.89 3.83
C VAL A 217 0.04 -14.02 2.89
N LEU A 218 -0.99 -13.76 2.09
CA LEU A 218 -1.58 -14.74 1.16
C LEU A 218 -1.15 -14.45 -0.26
N ARG A 219 -0.84 -15.47 -1.04
CA ARG A 219 -0.69 -15.37 -2.49
C ARG A 219 -1.95 -15.88 -3.15
N VAL A 220 -2.67 -15.02 -3.84
CA VAL A 220 -4.05 -15.26 -4.31
C VAL A 220 -4.11 -15.15 -5.84
N LYS A 221 -4.81 -16.07 -6.49
CA LYS A 221 -5.19 -16.00 -7.92
C LYS A 221 -6.49 -15.23 -8.09
N GLU A 222 -6.73 -14.74 -9.31
CA GLU A 222 -8.06 -14.30 -9.71
C GLU A 222 -9.08 -15.40 -9.45
N GLY A 223 -10.18 -15.05 -8.79
CA GLY A 223 -11.21 -16.00 -8.33
C GLY A 223 -11.06 -16.46 -6.88
N GLY A 224 -9.96 -16.10 -6.17
CA GLY A 224 -9.80 -16.29 -4.72
C GLY A 224 -9.06 -17.57 -4.31
N GLU A 225 -8.52 -18.36 -5.24
CA GLU A 225 -7.68 -19.52 -4.86
C GLU A 225 -6.39 -19.05 -4.19
N ILE A 226 -6.17 -19.45 -2.94
CA ILE A 226 -4.91 -19.20 -2.20
C ILE A 226 -3.91 -20.27 -2.62
N VAL A 227 -2.80 -19.86 -3.21
CA VAL A 227 -1.74 -20.75 -3.72
C VAL A 227 -0.47 -20.76 -2.88
N ASP A 228 -0.32 -19.78 -2.01
CA ASP A 228 0.74 -19.73 -1.00
C ASP A 228 0.27 -18.94 0.22
N ARG A 229 0.86 -19.22 1.40
CA ARG A 229 0.50 -18.59 2.67
C ARG A 229 1.70 -18.53 3.59
N ILE A 230 1.91 -17.37 4.19
CA ILE A 230 2.90 -17.12 5.23
C ILE A 230 2.16 -16.64 6.47
N ASP A 231 2.12 -17.45 7.51
CA ASP A 231 1.52 -17.07 8.80
C ASP A 231 2.51 -16.22 9.60
N ILE A 232 2.01 -15.16 10.21
CA ILE A 232 2.81 -14.23 11.02
C ILE A 232 2.37 -14.37 12.48
N ASP A 233 3.31 -14.84 13.31
CA ASP A 233 3.06 -15.03 14.73
C ASP A 233 3.37 -13.74 15.53
N ASP A 234 2.52 -13.42 16.51
CA ASP A 234 2.68 -12.31 17.46
C ASP A 234 2.67 -10.89 16.85
N TRP A 235 2.55 -10.75 15.53
CA TRP A 235 2.52 -9.50 14.80
C TRP A 235 1.40 -9.52 13.76
N THR A 236 0.97 -8.34 13.34
CA THR A 236 0.00 -8.20 12.26
C THR A 236 0.70 -7.61 11.02
N PRO A 237 0.66 -8.30 9.87
CA PRO A 237 1.14 -7.73 8.61
C PRO A 237 0.12 -6.74 8.08
N TYR A 238 0.57 -5.53 7.78
CA TYR A 238 -0.25 -4.47 7.18
C TYR A 238 0.06 -4.26 5.71
N ALA A 239 1.32 -4.44 5.29
CA ALA A 239 1.67 -4.29 3.89
C ALA A 239 2.73 -5.30 3.45
N CYS A 240 2.80 -5.55 2.14
CA CYS A 240 3.85 -6.36 1.55
C CYS A 240 4.27 -5.85 0.17
N THR A 241 5.51 -6.13 -0.21
CA THR A 241 6.01 -5.89 -1.57
C THR A 241 7.10 -6.87 -1.96
N LEU A 242 7.23 -7.13 -3.26
CA LEU A 242 8.31 -7.93 -3.82
C LEU A 242 9.47 -7.03 -4.28
N GLY A 243 10.67 -7.39 -3.91
CA GLY A 243 11.88 -6.66 -4.25
C GLY A 243 13.13 -7.52 -4.23
N GLY A 244 14.28 -6.89 -4.00
CA GLY A 244 15.57 -7.55 -4.12
C GLY A 244 16.10 -7.55 -5.56
N PRO A 245 17.34 -8.00 -5.77
CA PRO A 245 17.99 -7.96 -7.09
C PRO A 245 17.28 -8.77 -8.17
N ASP A 246 16.61 -9.84 -7.78
CA ASP A 246 15.84 -10.75 -8.65
C ASP A 246 14.31 -10.65 -8.43
N LEU A 247 13.87 -9.68 -7.62
CA LEU A 247 12.48 -9.43 -7.24
C LEU A 247 11.82 -10.62 -6.52
N LYS A 248 12.60 -11.48 -5.87
CA LYS A 248 12.14 -12.67 -5.16
C LYS A 248 12.15 -12.53 -3.64
N THR A 249 12.58 -11.42 -3.12
CA THR A 249 12.47 -11.13 -1.68
C THR A 249 11.12 -10.49 -1.42
N LEU A 250 10.26 -11.16 -0.65
CA LEU A 250 9.02 -10.60 -0.15
C LEU A 250 9.32 -9.86 1.15
N PHE A 251 9.06 -8.55 1.15
CA PHE A 251 9.11 -7.69 2.32
C PHE A 251 7.73 -7.66 2.95
N ILE A 252 7.66 -7.86 4.26
CA ILE A 252 6.42 -7.85 5.05
C ILE A 252 6.57 -6.76 6.10
N LEU A 253 5.68 -5.79 6.09
CA LEU A 253 5.64 -4.68 7.03
C LEU A 253 4.62 -5.03 8.12
N GLU A 254 5.09 -5.06 9.35
CA GLU A 254 4.35 -5.62 10.47
C GLU A 254 4.28 -4.63 11.63
N SER A 255 3.16 -4.62 12.33
CA SER A 255 2.99 -3.84 13.56
C SER A 255 2.23 -4.65 14.62
N LYS A 256 2.45 -4.32 15.90
CA LYS A 256 1.73 -4.94 17.03
C LYS A 256 0.32 -4.39 17.19
N THR A 257 0.12 -3.15 16.77
CA THR A 257 -1.17 -2.45 16.80
C THR A 257 -1.18 -1.32 15.78
N SER A 258 -2.34 -0.97 15.28
CA SER A 258 -2.60 0.24 14.49
C SER A 258 -3.13 1.39 15.34
N GLU A 259 -3.32 1.20 16.63
CA GLU A 259 -3.88 2.17 17.57
C GLU A 259 -2.76 3.03 18.19
N PRO A 260 -2.64 4.34 17.84
CA PRO A 260 -1.54 5.18 18.30
C PRO A 260 -1.40 5.26 19.81
N GLU A 261 -2.51 5.19 20.53
CA GLU A 261 -2.57 5.24 21.99
C GLU A 261 -2.02 3.98 22.67
N MET A 262 -1.97 2.87 21.91
CA MET A 262 -1.47 1.57 22.40
C MET A 262 -0.02 1.33 21.98
N MET A 263 0.60 2.23 21.22
CA MET A 263 1.96 2.06 20.74
C MET A 263 3.00 2.33 21.81
N ASP A 264 3.97 1.44 21.94
CA ASP A 264 5.21 1.65 22.73
C ASP A 264 6.29 2.25 21.82
N GLY A 265 6.05 3.48 21.37
CA GLY A 265 6.96 4.21 20.51
C GLY A 265 7.39 3.41 19.29
N ARG A 266 8.68 3.48 18.94
CA ARG A 266 9.26 2.78 17.77
C ARG A 266 9.41 1.25 17.93
N ASN A 267 9.07 0.67 19.09
CA ASN A 267 9.09 -0.79 19.27
C ASN A 267 7.81 -1.47 18.72
N ASN A 268 6.94 -0.73 18.07
CA ASN A 268 5.66 -1.23 17.59
C ASN A 268 5.72 -1.82 16.19
N GLY A 269 6.65 -1.40 15.34
CA GLY A 269 6.74 -1.79 13.95
C GLY A 269 8.07 -2.45 13.58
N ARG A 270 8.04 -3.36 12.59
CA ARG A 270 9.22 -4.01 12.00
C ARG A 270 8.99 -4.35 10.52
N ILE A 271 10.05 -4.69 9.83
CA ILE A 271 10.03 -5.25 8.48
C ILE A 271 10.73 -6.59 8.52
N THR A 272 10.04 -7.63 8.05
CA THR A 272 10.62 -8.95 7.83
C THR A 272 10.74 -9.25 6.35
N ILE A 273 11.63 -10.19 6.01
CA ILE A 273 11.87 -10.65 4.64
C ILE A 273 11.86 -12.17 4.57
N ILE A 274 11.39 -12.68 3.44
CA ILE A 274 11.43 -14.08 3.09
C ILE A 274 11.60 -14.22 1.59
N ASP A 275 12.36 -15.22 1.14
CA ASP A 275 12.51 -15.50 -0.29
C ASP A 275 11.32 -16.32 -0.80
N VAL A 276 10.87 -16.00 -2.01
CA VAL A 276 9.77 -16.67 -2.72
C VAL A 276 10.21 -17.13 -4.12
N ASP A 277 9.53 -18.15 -4.64
CA ASP A 277 9.90 -18.73 -5.94
C ASP A 277 9.58 -17.82 -7.12
N VAL A 278 8.44 -17.12 -7.06
CA VAL A 278 7.91 -16.30 -8.15
C VAL A 278 8.27 -14.84 -7.95
N PRO A 279 8.99 -14.22 -8.88
CA PRO A 279 9.42 -12.83 -8.73
C PRO A 279 8.25 -11.85 -8.86
N GLY A 280 8.42 -10.68 -8.28
CA GLY A 280 7.52 -9.55 -8.49
C GLY A 280 7.48 -9.09 -9.94
N ALA A 281 6.37 -8.46 -10.33
CA ALA A 281 6.20 -7.92 -11.68
C ALA A 281 7.07 -6.68 -11.98
N GLY A 282 7.84 -6.22 -11.00
CA GLY A 282 8.73 -5.05 -11.12
C GLY A 282 8.00 -3.73 -11.25
N TYR A 283 6.75 -3.72 -10.78
CA TYR A 283 5.88 -2.55 -10.80
C TYR A 283 5.01 -2.58 -9.53
N PRO A 284 4.85 -1.41 -8.85
CA PRO A 284 4.06 -1.32 -7.64
C PRO A 284 2.59 -1.61 -7.86
#